data_d85f2417dc783ba1f2942be22cf89e0e
#
_entry.id   d85f2417dc783ba1f2942be22cf89e0e
#
_cell.length_a   1.000
_cell.length_b   1.000
_cell.length_c   1.000
_cell.angle_alpha   90.00
_cell.angle_beta   90.00
_cell.angle_gamma   90.00
#
_symmetry.space_group_name_H-M   'P 1'
#
loop_
_entity.id
_entity.type
_entity.pdbx_description
1 polymer ?
#
loop_
_entity_poly.entity_id
_entity_poly.type
_entity_poly.pdbx_seq_one_letter_code
_entity_poly.pdbx_strand_id
1 'polypeptide(L)'
;MKNPQLRLLCAVALSGILAAIWLLTDYLVAIPLESRADFVGSATCAKCHEAQFHSWQGSPHDRAMDLANTETVLGDFNNVSFSYQGVSSRMFRDGDRYMIHTEGPDGTLANFEVKYVFGFDPLQQYMVELPDGRVQVLRISWDSKAHKWFYHYPPDVPDEKLAPDDPLHWTGRMSNWQQMCAECHSTNLQKNFDIETACYQTHFSEIDVSCETCHGPGSLHVRLAEAHSLFWDRHHGYGLPNLKDKNSKFEIESCAPCHSRRHRVFPDFRPGGDFLDYYEPALLREGLYHADGQILDEVYVYGSFLQSKMHAKGVRCTDCHDPHTTKLKHEGNRLCTSCHQHPAGKYDVPAHHHHQPGSPGAQCVECHMPATHYMLVDPRRDHSIRNPRPDLSVELGTPNACTGCHLEMEMEIRDRGDSQKWPHYADALAAATRGDATAEQEIARVNHQMLAATEKWYANTERKTSEKLPHYAHALDAARKGKPQAEELLTAVVNNKETPPIVKATAIEHLANINSLSSRALVVEAMGDENPLVRGVSIRNLAQQSPNAEDLITAVAPLLDDPVRMVRTSAAQ
;
A
#
# COMPACT_ATOMS: atom_id res chain seq x y z
N MET A 1 51.18 41.18 42.02
CA MET A 1 49.76 41.57 41.89
C MET A 1 49.02 41.15 43.16
N LYS A 2 48.77 42.12 44.10
CA LYS A 2 48.16 41.85 45.42
C LYS A 2 46.70 42.34 45.55
N ASN A 3 46.07 42.70 44.43
CA ASN A 3 44.69 43.17 44.46
C ASN A 3 43.70 42.00 44.29
N PRO A 4 42.90 41.63 45.32
CA PRO A 4 42.00 40.49 45.28
C PRO A 4 40.88 40.67 44.26
N GLN A 5 40.45 41.93 44.00
CA GLN A 5 39.43 42.21 42.98
C GLN A 5 39.93 41.93 41.57
N LEU A 6 41.21 42.26 41.27
CA LEU A 6 41.81 41.96 39.98
C LEU A 6 41.99 40.44 39.74
N ARG A 7 42.31 39.67 40.83
CA ARG A 7 42.36 38.21 40.74
C ARG A 7 40.97 37.61 40.48
N LEU A 8 39.96 38.14 41.13
CA LEU A 8 38.59 37.66 40.89
C LEU A 8 38.12 38.00 39.45
N LEU A 9 38.39 39.19 38.95
CA LEU A 9 38.07 39.58 37.59
C LEU A 9 38.84 38.70 36.55
N CYS A 10 40.12 38.44 36.79
CA CYS A 10 40.90 37.53 35.92
C CYS A 10 40.38 36.10 35.97
N ALA A 11 39.97 35.60 37.16
CA ALA A 11 39.42 34.27 37.29
C ALA A 11 38.06 34.13 36.56
N VAL A 12 37.18 35.14 36.69
CA VAL A 12 35.88 35.17 35.98
C VAL A 12 36.08 35.26 34.46
N ALA A 13 37.02 36.12 34.00
CA ALA A 13 37.34 36.22 32.57
C ALA A 13 37.92 34.90 32.02
N LEU A 14 38.82 34.26 32.74
CA LEU A 14 39.40 33.00 32.35
C LEU A 14 38.33 31.87 32.30
N SER A 15 37.44 31.81 33.30
CA SER A 15 36.33 30.87 33.32
C SER A 15 35.36 31.10 32.14
N GLY A 16 35.09 32.39 31.83
CA GLY A 16 34.27 32.75 30.67
C GLY A 16 34.91 32.33 29.33
N ILE A 17 36.23 32.52 29.20
CA ILE A 17 36.98 32.08 28.00
C ILE A 17 37.00 30.57 27.89
N LEU A 18 37.21 29.83 28.98
CA LEU A 18 37.19 28.37 28.98
C LEU A 18 35.81 27.83 28.67
N ALA A 19 34.77 28.44 29.20
CA ALA A 19 33.38 28.08 28.85
C ALA A 19 33.08 28.35 27.37
N ALA A 20 33.54 29.48 26.82
CA ALA A 20 33.36 29.81 25.41
C ALA A 20 34.13 28.83 24.48
N ILE A 21 35.36 28.49 24.86
CA ILE A 21 36.17 27.50 24.13
C ILE A 21 35.48 26.14 24.19
N TRP A 22 34.98 25.70 25.34
CA TRP A 22 34.26 24.46 25.50
C TRP A 22 32.98 24.44 24.65
N LEU A 23 32.16 25.50 24.70
CA LEU A 23 30.96 25.63 23.88
C LEU A 23 31.28 25.63 22.37
N LEU A 24 32.36 26.33 21.98
CA LEU A 24 32.80 26.36 20.59
C LEU A 24 33.31 24.99 20.14
N THR A 25 34.05 24.29 21.01
CA THR A 25 34.55 22.95 20.74
C THR A 25 33.38 21.97 20.58
N ASP A 26 32.39 22.00 21.50
CA ASP A 26 31.19 21.18 21.42
C ASP A 26 30.38 21.46 20.14
N TYR A 27 30.36 22.70 19.69
CA TYR A 27 29.72 23.10 18.44
C TYR A 27 30.51 22.65 17.18
N LEU A 28 31.85 22.73 17.21
CA LEU A 28 32.71 22.40 16.06
C LEU A 28 33.01 20.88 15.95
N VAL A 29 32.88 20.14 17.03
CA VAL A 29 32.99 18.64 17.03
C VAL A 29 31.66 17.98 16.63
N ALA A 30 30.67 18.78 16.26
CA ALA A 30 29.44 18.29 15.66
C ALA A 30 29.73 17.29 14.50
N ILE A 31 28.82 16.36 14.32
CA ILE A 31 28.92 15.35 13.26
C ILE A 31 29.11 16.05 11.91
N PRO A 32 30.10 15.65 11.09
CA PRO A 32 30.32 16.25 9.77
C PRO A 32 29.07 16.24 8.89
N LEU A 33 28.88 17.28 8.10
CA LEU A 33 27.71 17.47 7.23
C LEU A 33 27.51 16.30 6.25
N GLU A 34 28.60 15.69 5.79
CA GLU A 34 28.62 14.58 4.83
C GLU A 34 28.42 13.21 5.50
N SER A 35 28.30 13.17 6.85
CA SER A 35 28.10 11.90 7.57
C SER A 35 26.81 11.25 7.13
N ARG A 36 26.90 9.97 6.79
CA ARG A 36 25.74 9.13 6.47
C ARG A 36 25.43 8.22 7.65
N ALA A 37 24.14 8.01 7.86
CA ALA A 37 23.69 7.05 8.86
C ALA A 37 23.75 5.62 8.30
N ASP A 38 24.15 4.69 9.16
CA ASP A 38 24.14 3.24 8.94
C ASP A 38 23.07 2.58 9.80
N PHE A 39 22.61 1.40 9.38
CA PHE A 39 21.64 0.59 10.13
C PHE A 39 22.33 -0.03 11.36
N VAL A 40 21.64 0.00 12.49
CA VAL A 40 22.18 -0.47 13.80
C VAL A 40 21.37 -1.62 14.42
N GLY A 41 20.20 -1.95 13.85
CA GLY A 41 19.30 -2.99 14.27
C GLY A 41 18.41 -2.63 15.47
N SER A 42 17.25 -3.27 15.52
CA SER A 42 16.19 -3.03 16.52
C SER A 42 16.66 -3.26 17.95
N ALA A 43 17.56 -4.23 18.20
CA ALA A 43 18.15 -4.49 19.50
C ALA A 43 18.95 -3.29 20.06
N THR A 44 19.50 -2.44 19.20
CA THR A 44 20.14 -1.18 19.62
C THR A 44 19.10 -0.16 20.04
N CYS A 45 18.01 -0.04 19.30
CA CYS A 45 16.89 0.85 19.62
C CYS A 45 16.23 0.48 20.96
N ALA A 46 16.07 -0.81 21.23
CA ALA A 46 15.46 -1.35 22.44
C ALA A 46 16.12 -0.85 23.73
N LYS A 47 17.43 -0.55 23.72
CA LYS A 47 18.16 -0.08 24.90
C LYS A 47 17.61 1.23 25.48
N CYS A 48 16.98 2.07 24.64
CA CYS A 48 16.40 3.36 25.04
C CYS A 48 14.89 3.43 24.81
N HIS A 49 14.37 2.64 23.86
CA HIS A 49 12.97 2.64 23.42
C HIS A 49 12.28 1.30 23.73
N GLU A 50 12.50 0.77 24.96
CA GLU A 50 12.00 -0.54 25.39
C GLU A 50 10.49 -0.70 25.21
N ALA A 51 9.70 0.32 25.54
CA ALA A 51 8.24 0.27 25.41
C ALA A 51 7.78 0.13 23.95
N GLN A 52 8.39 0.86 23.02
CA GLN A 52 8.09 0.79 21.59
C GLN A 52 8.54 -0.55 21.00
N PHE A 53 9.72 -1.02 21.40
CA PHE A 53 10.23 -2.32 21.00
C PHE A 53 9.29 -3.45 21.42
N HIS A 54 8.83 -3.48 22.68
CA HIS A 54 7.87 -4.48 23.14
C HIS A 54 6.49 -4.37 22.47
N SER A 55 6.07 -3.15 22.08
CA SER A 55 4.84 -2.96 21.33
C SER A 55 4.95 -3.50 19.89
N TRP A 56 6.14 -3.42 19.29
CA TRP A 56 6.41 -3.91 17.95
C TRP A 56 6.58 -5.45 17.93
N GLN A 57 7.17 -6.04 18.96
CA GLN A 57 7.36 -7.49 19.05
C GLN A 57 6.02 -8.24 18.89
N GLY A 58 6.00 -9.26 18.04
CA GLY A 58 4.82 -10.06 17.72
C GLY A 58 3.79 -9.34 16.85
N SER A 59 4.05 -8.09 16.43
CA SER A 59 3.16 -7.38 15.50
C SER A 59 3.27 -7.95 14.08
N PRO A 60 2.31 -7.65 13.18
CA PRO A 60 2.42 -7.98 11.76
C PRO A 60 3.69 -7.45 11.06
N HIS A 61 4.31 -6.38 11.54
CA HIS A 61 5.58 -5.88 11.02
C HIS A 61 6.76 -6.77 11.45
N ASP A 62 6.86 -7.11 12.73
CA ASP A 62 7.84 -8.04 13.27
C ASP A 62 7.74 -9.44 12.62
N ARG A 63 6.50 -9.89 12.38
CA ARG A 63 6.22 -11.19 11.76
C ARG A 63 5.99 -11.11 10.25
N ALA A 64 6.47 -10.05 9.62
CA ALA A 64 6.35 -9.90 8.17
C ALA A 64 7.11 -11.01 7.42
N MET A 65 8.23 -11.48 7.98
CA MET A 65 9.00 -12.64 7.54
C MET A 65 9.78 -13.21 8.72
N ASP A 66 9.92 -14.55 8.75
CA ASP A 66 10.64 -15.29 9.78
C ASP A 66 11.42 -16.47 9.19
N LEU A 67 12.41 -16.97 9.93
CA LEU A 67 12.99 -18.28 9.67
C LEU A 67 11.98 -19.39 10.00
N ALA A 68 11.92 -20.43 9.19
CA ALA A 68 11.05 -21.57 9.44
C ALA A 68 11.56 -22.40 10.63
N ASN A 69 10.85 -22.36 11.74
CA ASN A 69 11.14 -23.10 12.97
C ASN A 69 9.86 -23.49 13.72
N THR A 70 9.98 -24.10 14.88
CA THR A 70 8.82 -24.59 15.64
C THR A 70 7.91 -23.51 16.22
N GLU A 71 8.39 -22.26 16.30
CA GLU A 71 7.63 -21.13 16.81
C GLU A 71 6.93 -20.34 15.70
N THR A 72 7.50 -20.38 14.49
CA THR A 72 7.06 -19.54 13.37
C THR A 72 6.21 -20.27 12.36
N VAL A 73 6.38 -21.58 12.16
CA VAL A 73 5.61 -22.39 11.21
C VAL A 73 4.24 -22.75 11.79
N LEU A 74 3.18 -22.31 11.12
CA LEU A 74 1.79 -22.55 11.53
C LEU A 74 1.15 -23.75 10.82
N GLY A 75 1.60 -24.08 9.62
CA GLY A 75 1.04 -25.15 8.79
C GLY A 75 1.34 -26.54 9.33
N ASP A 76 0.48 -27.50 9.00
CA ASP A 76 0.64 -28.88 9.39
C ASP A 76 1.68 -29.61 8.52
N PHE A 77 2.88 -29.84 9.07
CA PHE A 77 3.98 -30.59 8.47
C PHE A 77 4.10 -32.03 9.03
N ASN A 78 3.03 -32.59 9.57
CA ASN A 78 3.02 -33.96 10.09
C ASN A 78 2.72 -34.99 8.99
N ASN A 79 3.50 -34.96 7.91
CA ASN A 79 3.39 -35.88 6.78
C ASN A 79 2.01 -35.79 6.07
N VAL A 80 1.50 -34.56 5.90
CA VAL A 80 0.21 -34.27 5.28
C VAL A 80 0.37 -34.10 3.77
N SER A 81 -0.56 -34.65 3.00
CA SER A 81 -0.62 -34.47 1.55
C SER A 81 -1.70 -33.47 1.15
N PHE A 82 -1.39 -32.65 0.17
CA PHE A 82 -2.31 -31.72 -0.48
C PHE A 82 -2.19 -31.88 -2.00
N SER A 83 -3.30 -32.03 -2.69
CA SER A 83 -3.32 -32.23 -4.14
C SER A 83 -4.08 -31.12 -4.83
N TYR A 84 -3.48 -30.54 -5.86
CA TYR A 84 -4.09 -29.50 -6.68
C TYR A 84 -3.64 -29.66 -8.14
N GLN A 85 -4.57 -29.58 -9.08
CA GLN A 85 -4.34 -29.68 -10.53
C GLN A 85 -3.44 -30.88 -10.95
N GLY A 86 -3.62 -32.02 -10.31
CA GLY A 86 -2.87 -33.26 -10.59
C GLY A 86 -1.46 -33.35 -9.99
N VAL A 87 -1.02 -32.30 -9.27
CA VAL A 87 0.23 -32.34 -8.47
C VAL A 87 -0.13 -32.69 -7.04
N SER A 88 0.42 -33.79 -6.52
CA SER A 88 0.29 -34.17 -5.11
C SER A 88 1.56 -33.76 -4.37
N SER A 89 1.41 -32.78 -3.50
CA SER A 89 2.49 -32.26 -2.65
C SER A 89 2.36 -32.83 -1.23
N ARG A 90 3.49 -33.02 -0.55
CA ARG A 90 3.52 -33.53 0.81
C ARG A 90 4.37 -32.65 1.71
N MET A 91 3.79 -32.17 2.78
CA MET A 91 4.44 -31.38 3.82
C MET A 91 4.86 -32.31 4.96
N PHE A 92 6.17 -32.33 5.28
CA PHE A 92 6.73 -33.24 6.28
C PHE A 92 7.95 -32.64 6.99
N ARG A 93 8.41 -33.31 8.03
CA ARG A 93 9.64 -32.93 8.74
C ARG A 93 10.75 -33.94 8.49
N ASP A 94 11.98 -33.43 8.34
CA ASP A 94 13.21 -34.21 8.34
C ASP A 94 14.13 -33.68 9.46
N GLY A 95 14.02 -34.29 10.63
CA GLY A 95 14.58 -33.75 11.88
C GLY A 95 13.92 -32.40 12.23
N ASP A 96 14.73 -31.36 12.35
CA ASP A 96 14.25 -30.01 12.64
C ASP A 96 13.85 -29.21 11.39
N ARG A 97 14.12 -29.74 10.18
CA ARG A 97 13.81 -29.08 8.92
C ARG A 97 12.37 -29.30 8.52
N TYR A 98 11.75 -28.24 7.99
CA TYR A 98 10.44 -28.29 7.35
C TYR A 98 10.62 -28.52 5.86
N MET A 99 9.98 -29.56 5.32
CA MET A 99 10.20 -30.04 3.97
C MET A 99 8.89 -30.06 3.19
N ILE A 100 8.96 -29.70 1.91
CA ILE A 100 7.87 -29.93 0.98
C ILE A 100 8.37 -30.84 -0.16
N HIS A 101 7.61 -31.90 -0.45
CA HIS A 101 7.78 -32.73 -1.63
C HIS A 101 6.79 -32.25 -2.68
N THR A 102 7.25 -31.64 -3.76
CA THR A 102 6.39 -31.06 -4.79
C THR A 102 7.10 -31.00 -6.15
N GLU A 103 6.41 -30.58 -7.19
CA GLU A 103 6.98 -30.42 -8.54
C GLU A 103 8.03 -29.30 -8.54
N GLY A 104 9.21 -29.61 -9.06
CA GLY A 104 10.34 -28.69 -9.20
C GLY A 104 10.39 -27.96 -10.53
N PRO A 105 11.48 -27.19 -10.78
CA PRO A 105 11.64 -26.39 -12.00
C PRO A 105 11.80 -27.23 -13.27
N ASP A 106 12.08 -28.52 -13.15
CA ASP A 106 12.21 -29.49 -14.25
C ASP A 106 10.95 -30.34 -14.47
N GLY A 107 9.88 -30.05 -13.71
CA GLY A 107 8.62 -30.80 -13.77
C GLY A 107 8.64 -32.12 -13.00
N THR A 108 9.74 -32.46 -12.32
CA THR A 108 9.83 -33.67 -11.51
C THR A 108 9.52 -33.39 -10.04
N LEU A 109 8.98 -34.39 -9.34
CA LEU A 109 8.75 -34.27 -7.90
C LEU A 109 10.08 -34.38 -7.14
N ALA A 110 10.36 -33.40 -6.28
CA ALA A 110 11.56 -33.35 -5.45
C ALA A 110 11.27 -32.80 -4.05
N ASN A 111 12.21 -33.01 -3.13
CA ASN A 111 12.13 -32.46 -1.78
C ASN A 111 12.81 -31.09 -1.73
N PHE A 112 12.11 -30.10 -1.17
CA PHE A 112 12.63 -28.76 -0.96
C PHE A 112 12.53 -28.40 0.52
N GLU A 113 13.57 -27.77 1.05
CA GLU A 113 13.55 -27.24 2.41
C GLU A 113 12.84 -25.89 2.43
N VAL A 114 11.88 -25.76 3.32
CA VAL A 114 11.25 -24.47 3.65
C VAL A 114 12.19 -23.72 4.58
N LYS A 115 12.80 -22.66 4.09
CA LYS A 115 13.78 -21.87 4.83
C LYS A 115 13.13 -20.69 5.55
N TYR A 116 12.12 -20.08 4.94
CA TYR A 116 11.44 -18.91 5.48
C TYR A 116 9.93 -19.08 5.42
N VAL A 117 9.25 -18.36 6.32
CA VAL A 117 7.80 -18.15 6.30
C VAL A 117 7.51 -16.66 6.27
N PHE A 118 6.39 -16.24 5.72
CA PHE A 118 5.93 -14.87 5.86
C PHE A 118 4.41 -14.80 5.98
N GLY A 119 3.97 -13.80 6.75
CA GLY A 119 2.58 -13.72 7.19
C GLY A 119 2.24 -14.78 8.24
N PHE A 120 1.13 -14.56 8.95
CA PHE A 120 0.65 -15.47 9.98
C PHE A 120 -0.88 -15.40 10.17
N ASP A 121 -1.51 -14.30 9.81
CA ASP A 121 -2.93 -14.07 9.93
C ASP A 121 -3.44 -13.19 8.77
N PRO A 122 -4.42 -13.64 7.96
CA PRO A 122 -5.14 -14.93 7.99
C PRO A 122 -4.42 -16.07 7.25
N LEU A 123 -3.30 -15.80 6.61
CA LEU A 123 -2.56 -16.82 5.87
C LEU A 123 -1.07 -16.78 6.17
N GLN A 124 -0.41 -17.94 5.96
CA GLN A 124 1.04 -18.05 5.97
C GLN A 124 1.52 -18.69 4.68
N GLN A 125 2.56 -18.08 4.08
CA GLN A 125 3.25 -18.60 2.90
C GLN A 125 4.64 -19.12 3.27
N TYR A 126 5.15 -20.02 2.43
CA TYR A 126 6.39 -20.74 2.66
C TYR A 126 7.37 -20.47 1.52
N MET A 127 8.64 -20.33 1.85
CA MET A 127 9.67 -19.99 0.88
C MET A 127 10.82 -20.99 0.89
N VAL A 128 11.28 -21.28 -0.32
CA VAL A 128 12.39 -22.20 -0.61
C VAL A 128 13.54 -21.38 -1.19
N GLU A 129 14.75 -21.58 -0.69
CA GLU A 129 15.96 -21.05 -1.32
C GLU A 129 16.54 -22.05 -2.30
N LEU A 130 16.73 -21.62 -3.54
CA LEU A 130 17.32 -22.42 -4.61
C LEU A 130 18.86 -22.26 -4.65
N PRO A 131 19.59 -23.20 -5.30
CA PRO A 131 21.06 -23.15 -5.32
C PRO A 131 21.68 -21.88 -5.92
N ASP A 132 20.97 -21.16 -6.76
CA ASP A 132 21.39 -19.88 -7.35
C ASP A 132 21.08 -18.67 -6.45
N GLY A 133 20.66 -18.91 -5.21
CA GLY A 133 20.31 -17.89 -4.23
C GLY A 133 18.93 -17.26 -4.44
N ARG A 134 18.15 -17.69 -5.43
CA ARG A 134 16.74 -17.29 -5.53
C ARG A 134 15.95 -17.84 -4.36
N VAL A 135 15.16 -16.97 -3.74
CA VAL A 135 14.15 -17.36 -2.77
C VAL A 135 12.79 -17.35 -3.47
N GLN A 136 12.15 -18.50 -3.53
CA GLN A 136 10.90 -18.72 -4.26
C GLN A 136 9.74 -18.94 -3.29
N VAL A 137 8.65 -18.23 -3.53
CA VAL A 137 7.41 -18.35 -2.75
C VAL A 137 6.58 -19.49 -3.29
N LEU A 138 6.24 -20.45 -2.45
CA LEU A 138 5.35 -21.54 -2.81
C LEU A 138 3.91 -21.03 -3.01
N ARG A 139 3.21 -21.60 -3.98
CA ARG A 139 1.78 -21.33 -4.19
C ARG A 139 0.89 -22.07 -3.18
N ILE A 140 1.42 -23.08 -2.52
CA ILE A 140 0.75 -23.79 -1.44
C ILE A 140 0.91 -22.99 -0.17
N SER A 141 -0.19 -22.54 0.40
CA SER A 141 -0.27 -21.64 1.54
C SER A 141 -1.14 -22.24 2.64
N TRP A 142 -0.97 -21.78 3.85
CA TRP A 142 -1.74 -22.20 5.02
C TRP A 142 -2.76 -21.12 5.40
N ASP A 143 -4.05 -21.48 5.41
CA ASP A 143 -5.10 -20.65 5.99
C ASP A 143 -5.09 -20.84 7.51
N SER A 144 -4.67 -19.80 8.23
CA SER A 144 -4.53 -19.87 9.69
C SER A 144 -5.86 -19.79 10.44
N LYS A 145 -6.95 -19.37 9.76
CA LYS A 145 -8.30 -19.34 10.33
C LYS A 145 -9.03 -20.67 10.12
N ALA A 146 -8.98 -21.21 8.92
CA ALA A 146 -9.62 -22.45 8.58
C ALA A 146 -8.76 -23.70 8.91
N HIS A 147 -7.49 -23.52 9.33
CA HIS A 147 -6.52 -24.57 9.61
C HIS A 147 -6.42 -25.60 8.48
N LYS A 148 -6.20 -25.12 7.26
CA LYS A 148 -6.11 -25.98 6.07
C LYS A 148 -5.09 -25.45 5.06
N TRP A 149 -4.52 -26.36 4.27
CA TRP A 149 -3.74 -26.03 3.09
C TRP A 149 -4.66 -25.60 1.96
N PHE A 150 -4.21 -24.60 1.18
CA PHE A 150 -4.88 -24.18 -0.05
C PHE A 150 -3.84 -23.79 -1.10
N TYR A 151 -4.24 -23.75 -2.36
CA TYR A 151 -3.39 -23.28 -3.45
C TYR A 151 -3.77 -21.86 -3.82
N HIS A 152 -2.81 -20.96 -3.77
CA HIS A 152 -2.98 -19.57 -4.15
C HIS A 152 -2.80 -19.42 -5.66
N TYR A 153 -3.86 -19.24 -6.40
CA TYR A 153 -3.84 -18.93 -7.83
C TYR A 153 -4.35 -17.50 -8.08
N PRO A 154 -3.83 -16.81 -9.13
CA PRO A 154 -4.37 -15.52 -9.52
C PRO A 154 -5.82 -15.67 -10.05
N PRO A 155 -6.76 -14.79 -9.67
CA PRO A 155 -8.17 -14.95 -10.05
C PRO A 155 -8.44 -14.75 -11.55
N ASP A 156 -7.54 -14.10 -12.26
CA ASP A 156 -7.58 -13.80 -13.69
C ASP A 156 -6.86 -14.85 -14.57
N VAL A 157 -6.29 -15.87 -13.95
CA VAL A 157 -5.61 -16.97 -14.65
C VAL A 157 -6.52 -18.19 -14.67
N PRO A 158 -6.62 -18.95 -15.80
CA PRO A 158 -7.36 -20.20 -15.83
C PRO A 158 -6.92 -21.18 -14.76
N ASP A 159 -7.87 -21.86 -14.13
CA ASP A 159 -7.61 -22.88 -13.11
C ASP A 159 -7.08 -24.18 -13.76
N GLU A 160 -5.88 -24.11 -14.31
CA GLU A 160 -5.18 -25.21 -14.98
C GLU A 160 -3.77 -25.36 -14.41
N LYS A 161 -3.21 -26.57 -14.62
CA LYS A 161 -1.85 -26.85 -14.20
C LYS A 161 -0.85 -25.94 -14.94
N LEU A 162 -0.11 -25.14 -14.19
CA LEU A 162 0.98 -24.34 -14.74
C LEU A 162 2.16 -25.21 -15.14
N ALA A 163 2.72 -24.97 -16.32
CA ALA A 163 3.94 -25.64 -16.76
C ALA A 163 5.15 -25.16 -15.92
N PRO A 164 6.19 -25.99 -15.73
CA PRO A 164 7.36 -25.62 -14.91
C PRO A 164 8.12 -24.38 -15.41
N ASP A 165 8.04 -24.07 -16.68
CA ASP A 165 8.63 -22.88 -17.33
C ASP A 165 7.68 -21.68 -17.38
N ASP A 166 6.45 -21.81 -16.88
CA ASP A 166 5.51 -20.70 -16.79
C ASP A 166 6.02 -19.66 -15.79
N PRO A 167 6.03 -18.35 -16.14
CA PRO A 167 6.38 -17.28 -15.22
C PRO A 167 5.60 -17.29 -13.90
N LEU A 168 4.37 -17.81 -13.90
CA LEU A 168 3.49 -17.94 -12.74
C LEU A 168 3.70 -19.23 -11.96
N HIS A 169 4.44 -20.23 -12.47
CA HIS A 169 4.80 -21.40 -11.67
C HIS A 169 5.58 -20.97 -10.43
N TRP A 170 5.52 -21.73 -9.31
CA TRP A 170 6.18 -21.31 -8.06
C TRP A 170 7.70 -21.17 -8.20
N THR A 171 8.34 -21.83 -9.17
CA THR A 171 9.76 -21.65 -9.51
C THR A 171 10.01 -20.53 -10.50
N GLY A 172 8.95 -19.93 -11.05
CA GLY A 172 9.01 -18.86 -12.04
C GLY A 172 9.31 -17.50 -11.46
N ARG A 173 9.53 -16.51 -12.34
CA ARG A 173 9.94 -15.16 -11.95
C ARG A 173 8.89 -14.41 -11.10
N MET A 174 7.60 -14.70 -11.28
CA MET A 174 6.51 -14.04 -10.55
C MET A 174 6.36 -14.53 -9.11
N SER A 175 7.04 -15.62 -8.75
CA SER A 175 7.13 -16.14 -7.38
C SER A 175 8.50 -15.86 -6.73
N ASN A 176 9.38 -15.06 -7.38
CA ASN A 176 10.68 -14.71 -6.84
C ASN A 176 10.53 -13.66 -5.73
N TRP A 177 10.88 -14.02 -4.49
CA TRP A 177 10.76 -13.17 -3.32
C TRP A 177 11.59 -11.88 -3.45
N GLN A 178 12.85 -11.97 -3.93
CA GLN A 178 13.73 -10.81 -4.05
C GLN A 178 13.16 -9.72 -4.97
N GLN A 179 12.32 -10.10 -5.94
CA GLN A 179 11.75 -9.15 -6.90
C GLN A 179 10.36 -8.66 -6.48
N MET A 180 9.56 -9.54 -5.88
CA MET A 180 8.14 -9.27 -5.65
C MET A 180 7.80 -8.87 -4.22
N CYS A 181 8.53 -9.38 -3.21
CA CYS A 181 8.09 -9.34 -1.81
C CYS A 181 9.09 -8.65 -0.88
N ALA A 182 10.38 -8.91 -1.08
CA ALA A 182 11.45 -8.65 -0.11
C ALA A 182 11.55 -7.19 0.34
N GLU A 183 11.29 -6.24 -0.55
CA GLU A 183 11.40 -4.80 -0.27
C GLU A 183 10.39 -4.32 0.78
N CYS A 184 9.25 -5.01 0.88
CA CYS A 184 8.19 -4.73 1.86
C CYS A 184 8.24 -5.66 3.08
N HIS A 185 9.00 -6.77 3.03
CA HIS A 185 9.04 -7.81 4.04
C HIS A 185 10.41 -8.00 4.69
N SER A 186 11.34 -7.03 4.51
CA SER A 186 12.64 -7.02 5.18
C SER A 186 13.14 -5.59 5.36
N THR A 187 14.15 -5.41 6.22
CA THR A 187 14.77 -4.10 6.48
C THR A 187 16.08 -3.98 5.72
N ASN A 188 16.25 -2.89 4.97
CA ASN A 188 17.48 -2.58 4.23
C ASN A 188 17.91 -3.68 3.26
N LEU A 189 17.01 -4.09 2.39
CA LEU A 189 17.25 -5.12 1.39
C LEU A 189 18.36 -4.74 0.41
N GLN A 190 19.34 -5.62 0.28
CA GLN A 190 20.39 -5.60 -0.74
C GLN A 190 20.27 -6.87 -1.57
N LYS A 191 19.74 -6.78 -2.79
CA LYS A 191 19.50 -7.96 -3.64
C LYS A 191 20.79 -8.62 -4.10
N ASN A 192 21.82 -7.84 -4.35
CA ASN A 192 23.16 -8.26 -4.80
C ASN A 192 23.10 -9.33 -5.90
N PHE A 193 22.32 -9.05 -6.94
CA PHE A 193 22.25 -9.92 -8.11
C PHE A 193 23.48 -9.74 -8.98
N ASP A 194 24.21 -10.83 -9.15
CA ASP A 194 25.35 -10.89 -10.07
C ASP A 194 24.87 -11.31 -11.47
N ILE A 195 25.01 -10.41 -12.43
CA ILE A 195 24.53 -10.63 -13.80
C ILE A 195 25.38 -11.64 -14.58
N GLU A 196 26.66 -11.82 -14.22
CA GLU A 196 27.56 -12.74 -14.89
C GLU A 196 27.28 -14.19 -14.49
N THR A 197 27.00 -14.43 -13.22
CA THR A 197 26.71 -15.77 -12.68
C THR A 197 25.21 -16.05 -12.62
N ALA A 198 24.36 -15.03 -12.83
CA ALA A 198 22.90 -15.07 -12.63
C ALA A 198 22.49 -15.55 -11.23
N CYS A 199 23.27 -15.24 -10.21
CA CYS A 199 23.06 -15.65 -8.83
C CYS A 199 22.72 -14.45 -7.93
N TYR A 200 21.93 -14.71 -6.88
CA TYR A 200 21.67 -13.74 -5.83
C TYR A 200 22.58 -13.98 -4.63
N GLN A 201 23.08 -12.89 -4.03
CA GLN A 201 23.78 -12.84 -2.76
C GLN A 201 23.03 -11.87 -1.84
N THR A 202 21.75 -12.13 -1.64
CA THR A 202 20.84 -11.23 -0.94
C THR A 202 21.25 -11.04 0.51
N HIS A 203 21.28 -9.79 0.95
CA HIS A 203 21.51 -9.38 2.32
C HIS A 203 20.41 -8.41 2.77
N PHE A 204 20.07 -8.41 4.02
CA PHE A 204 19.19 -7.47 4.70
C PHE A 204 19.70 -7.20 6.11
N SER A 205 19.41 -6.03 6.68
CA SER A 205 19.83 -5.71 8.05
C SER A 205 19.03 -6.48 9.09
N GLU A 206 17.71 -6.65 8.87
CA GLU A 206 16.81 -7.47 9.67
C GLU A 206 15.82 -8.19 8.75
N ILE A 207 15.42 -9.38 9.17
CA ILE A 207 14.58 -10.29 8.36
C ILE A 207 13.15 -9.78 8.16
N ASP A 208 12.70 -8.90 9.02
CA ASP A 208 11.34 -8.36 9.13
C ASP A 208 11.30 -6.85 8.85
N VAL A 209 10.13 -6.24 9.05
CA VAL A 209 9.92 -4.78 8.98
C VAL A 209 10.19 -4.18 10.36
N SER A 210 11.45 -3.85 10.62
CA SER A 210 11.91 -3.35 11.91
C SER A 210 11.83 -1.82 12.04
N CYS A 211 12.33 -1.31 13.18
CA CYS A 211 12.33 0.12 13.52
C CYS A 211 12.88 1.00 12.39
N GLU A 212 14.02 0.60 11.81
CA GLU A 212 14.74 1.41 10.82
C GLU A 212 14.10 1.42 9.43
N THR A 213 13.14 0.52 9.17
CA THR A 213 12.33 0.56 7.94
C THR A 213 11.47 1.82 7.89
N CYS A 214 10.96 2.28 9.04
CA CYS A 214 10.11 3.47 9.16
C CYS A 214 10.89 4.70 9.61
N HIS A 215 11.83 4.54 10.54
CA HIS A 215 12.57 5.63 11.16
C HIS A 215 13.89 5.97 10.44
N GLY A 216 14.33 5.13 9.49
CA GLY A 216 15.62 5.28 8.85
C GLY A 216 16.80 4.79 9.68
N PRO A 217 18.01 4.75 9.08
CA PRO A 217 19.20 4.21 9.72
C PRO A 217 19.60 5.03 10.96
N GLY A 218 19.79 4.35 12.10
CA GLY A 218 19.83 4.93 13.44
C GLY A 218 21.20 5.36 13.94
N SER A 219 22.31 5.07 13.24
CA SER A 219 23.66 5.27 13.81
C SER A 219 23.95 6.73 14.21
N LEU A 220 23.49 7.72 13.45
CA LEU A 220 23.64 9.13 13.79
C LEU A 220 22.80 9.50 15.03
N HIS A 221 21.59 8.98 15.12
CA HIS A 221 20.72 9.19 16.28
C HIS A 221 21.36 8.65 17.57
N VAL A 222 21.85 7.42 17.54
CA VAL A 222 22.54 6.79 18.69
C VAL A 222 23.73 7.65 19.10
N ARG A 223 24.58 8.01 18.13
CA ARG A 223 25.76 8.84 18.38
C ARG A 223 25.42 10.20 18.98
N LEU A 224 24.36 10.88 18.50
CA LEU A 224 23.88 12.14 19.03
C LEU A 224 23.35 11.97 20.46
N ALA A 225 22.60 10.90 20.73
CA ALA A 225 22.05 10.60 22.05
C ALA A 225 23.14 10.30 23.10
N GLU A 226 24.24 9.67 22.70
CA GLU A 226 25.38 9.32 23.57
C GLU A 226 26.37 10.48 23.79
N ALA A 227 26.40 11.46 22.90
CA ALA A 227 27.41 12.54 22.90
C ALA A 227 27.30 13.50 24.08
N HIS A 228 26.23 13.52 24.85
CA HIS A 228 25.96 14.46 25.95
C HIS A 228 26.25 15.94 25.59
N SER A 229 26.16 16.29 24.32
CA SER A 229 26.35 17.64 23.81
C SER A 229 25.21 18.56 24.29
N LEU A 230 25.54 19.79 24.64
CA LEU A 230 24.53 20.86 24.87
C LEU A 230 23.87 21.31 23.55
N PHE A 231 24.54 21.06 22.43
CA PHE A 231 24.09 21.39 21.10
C PHE A 231 23.91 20.11 20.29
N TRP A 232 22.68 19.65 20.13
CA TRP A 232 22.35 18.66 19.12
C TRP A 232 22.86 19.15 17.77
N ASP A 233 23.39 18.24 16.96
CA ASP A 233 23.79 18.58 15.60
C ASP A 233 22.62 19.14 14.81
N ARG A 234 22.69 20.43 14.51
CA ARG A 234 21.60 21.16 13.85
C ARG A 234 21.44 20.79 12.38
N HIS A 235 22.47 20.19 11.77
CA HIS A 235 22.44 19.76 10.36
C HIS A 235 21.70 18.43 10.19
N HIS A 236 21.75 17.58 11.21
CA HIS A 236 21.12 16.25 11.18
C HIS A 236 19.86 16.16 12.06
N GLY A 237 19.44 17.26 12.70
CA GLY A 237 18.33 17.24 13.64
C GLY A 237 18.57 16.23 14.76
N TYR A 238 17.67 15.27 14.91
CA TYR A 238 17.82 14.15 15.84
C TYR A 238 18.55 12.93 15.23
N GLY A 239 19.08 13.05 14.02
CA GLY A 239 19.67 11.95 13.25
C GLY A 239 18.66 11.00 12.62
N LEU A 240 17.38 11.29 12.74
CA LEU A 240 16.26 10.56 12.17
C LEU A 240 15.22 11.52 11.57
N PRO A 241 14.44 11.10 10.55
CA PRO A 241 13.37 11.92 10.00
C PRO A 241 12.26 12.17 11.02
N ASN A 242 11.70 13.39 11.01
CA ASN A 242 10.57 13.74 11.86
C ASN A 242 9.25 13.34 11.22
N LEU A 243 8.78 12.12 11.48
CA LEU A 243 7.51 11.61 10.96
C LEU A 243 6.27 12.32 11.53
N LYS A 244 6.43 13.02 12.67
CA LYS A 244 5.36 13.81 13.30
C LYS A 244 5.38 15.30 12.95
N ASP A 245 6.02 15.68 11.85
CA ASP A 245 6.01 17.04 11.34
C ASP A 245 4.56 17.54 11.15
N LYS A 246 4.38 18.87 11.04
CA LYS A 246 3.07 19.48 10.81
C LYS A 246 2.40 18.98 9.52
N ASN A 247 3.20 18.61 8.52
CA ASN A 247 2.73 18.03 7.27
C ASN A 247 2.58 16.51 7.42
N SER A 248 1.36 16.00 7.20
CA SER A 248 1.06 14.56 7.21
C SER A 248 1.77 13.78 6.11
N LYS A 249 2.24 14.44 5.05
CA LYS A 249 2.91 13.86 3.90
C LYS A 249 4.08 12.95 4.30
N PHE A 250 4.96 13.42 5.19
CA PHE A 250 6.17 12.65 5.57
C PHE A 250 5.83 11.30 6.21
N GLU A 251 4.83 11.26 7.08
CA GLU A 251 4.37 10.01 7.68
C GLU A 251 3.72 9.09 6.64
N ILE A 252 2.79 9.62 5.85
CA ILE A 252 2.07 8.86 4.83
C ILE A 252 3.06 8.28 3.81
N GLU A 253 4.02 9.08 3.37
CA GLU A 253 5.04 8.67 2.40
C GLU A 253 6.11 7.72 2.97
N SER A 254 6.24 7.61 4.30
CA SER A 254 7.05 6.57 4.93
C SER A 254 6.34 5.20 4.92
N CYS A 255 5.02 5.18 4.93
CA CYS A 255 4.22 3.96 4.83
C CYS A 255 4.04 3.51 3.36
N ALA A 256 3.95 4.46 2.44
CA ALA A 256 3.62 4.24 1.03
C ALA A 256 4.51 3.22 0.30
N PRO A 257 5.85 3.13 0.54
CA PRO A 257 6.70 2.17 -0.13
C PRO A 257 6.24 0.71 -0.02
N CYS A 258 5.66 0.33 1.11
CA CYS A 258 5.15 -1.03 1.34
C CYS A 258 3.63 -1.12 1.14
N HIS A 259 2.89 -0.04 1.40
CA HIS A 259 1.44 -0.01 1.34
C HIS A 259 0.87 0.54 0.02
N SER A 260 1.65 0.52 -1.07
CA SER A 260 1.21 0.90 -2.42
C SER A 260 1.60 -0.13 -3.48
N ARG A 261 0.74 -0.32 -4.48
CA ARG A 261 1.19 -0.88 -5.75
C ARG A 261 1.93 0.19 -6.51
N ARG A 262 3.17 -0.07 -6.86
CA ARG A 262 4.11 0.93 -7.39
C ARG A 262 5.18 0.29 -8.26
N HIS A 263 5.84 1.10 -9.06
CA HIS A 263 7.13 0.73 -9.64
C HIS A 263 8.24 1.63 -9.09
N ARG A 264 9.48 1.14 -9.20
CA ARG A 264 10.65 1.85 -8.71
C ARG A 264 11.16 2.81 -9.78
N VAL A 265 11.32 4.08 -9.38
CA VAL A 265 11.96 5.13 -10.18
C VAL A 265 13.47 5.18 -9.87
N PHE A 266 13.81 5.05 -8.59
CA PHE A 266 15.19 5.10 -8.11
C PHE A 266 15.38 4.18 -6.89
N PRO A 267 16.56 3.54 -6.73
CA PRO A 267 16.84 2.68 -5.57
C PRO A 267 17.10 3.48 -4.29
N ASP A 268 17.28 2.76 -3.19
CA ASP A 268 17.77 3.24 -1.90
C ASP A 268 16.87 4.29 -1.25
N PHE A 269 15.54 4.02 -1.24
CA PHE A 269 14.60 4.81 -0.46
C PHE A 269 15.02 4.88 1.00
N ARG A 270 14.99 6.09 1.55
CA ARG A 270 15.17 6.33 2.98
C ARG A 270 13.95 7.07 3.53
N PRO A 271 13.40 6.65 4.68
CA PRO A 271 12.29 7.33 5.33
C PRO A 271 12.56 8.82 5.49
N GLY A 272 11.54 9.64 5.26
CA GLY A 272 11.65 11.10 5.21
C GLY A 272 12.02 11.68 3.84
N GLY A 273 12.36 10.85 2.86
CA GLY A 273 12.47 11.25 1.45
C GLY A 273 11.10 11.34 0.77
N ASP A 274 10.99 12.15 -0.26
CA ASP A 274 9.77 12.24 -1.06
C ASP A 274 9.50 10.92 -1.80
N PHE A 275 8.31 10.37 -1.66
CA PHE A 275 7.91 9.09 -2.26
C PHE A 275 8.15 9.08 -3.78
N LEU A 276 7.77 10.16 -4.47
CA LEU A 276 7.92 10.27 -5.92
C LEU A 276 9.37 10.49 -6.39
N ASP A 277 10.34 10.62 -5.49
CA ASP A 277 11.75 10.55 -5.85
C ASP A 277 12.25 9.11 -6.04
N TYR A 278 11.51 8.14 -5.51
CA TYR A 278 11.92 6.74 -5.50
C TYR A 278 10.91 5.81 -6.17
N TYR A 279 9.63 6.16 -6.10
CA TYR A 279 8.53 5.32 -6.58
C TYR A 279 7.49 6.13 -7.33
N GLU A 280 6.77 5.46 -8.21
CA GLU A 280 5.55 5.97 -8.80
C GLU A 280 4.40 5.03 -8.47
N PRO A 281 3.29 5.52 -7.89
CA PRO A 281 2.13 4.69 -7.57
C PRO A 281 1.42 4.27 -8.85
N ALA A 282 0.82 3.07 -8.85
CA ALA A 282 -0.07 2.66 -9.91
C ALA A 282 -1.27 3.61 -9.98
N LEU A 283 -1.61 4.07 -11.17
CA LEU A 283 -2.81 4.86 -11.44
C LEU A 283 -4.06 3.99 -11.36
N LEU A 284 -5.25 4.61 -11.45
CA LEU A 284 -6.53 3.91 -11.39
C LEU A 284 -6.84 3.20 -12.72
N ARG A 285 -5.93 2.31 -13.14
CA ARG A 285 -6.02 1.58 -14.41
C ARG A 285 -7.05 0.47 -14.34
N GLU A 286 -7.59 0.13 -15.50
CA GLU A 286 -8.39 -1.08 -15.68
C GLU A 286 -7.61 -2.33 -15.24
N GLY A 287 -8.29 -3.32 -14.67
CA GLY A 287 -7.65 -4.49 -14.07
C GLY A 287 -7.12 -4.25 -12.64
N LEU A 288 -6.78 -3.01 -12.25
CA LEU A 288 -6.33 -2.66 -10.91
C LEU A 288 -7.43 -2.03 -10.05
N TYR A 289 -8.25 -1.20 -10.66
CA TYR A 289 -9.34 -0.47 -10.00
C TYR A 289 -10.60 -0.48 -10.85
N HIS A 290 -11.74 -0.50 -10.20
CA HIS A 290 -13.02 -0.20 -10.84
C HIS A 290 -13.03 1.25 -11.37
N ALA A 291 -13.96 1.56 -12.27
CA ALA A 291 -14.05 2.90 -12.87
C ALA A 291 -14.28 4.02 -11.84
N ASP A 292 -14.93 3.71 -10.73
CA ASP A 292 -15.15 4.63 -9.61
C ASP A 292 -13.97 4.70 -8.62
N GLY A 293 -12.87 4.01 -8.89
CA GLY A 293 -11.65 3.99 -8.11
C GLY A 293 -11.66 3.04 -6.90
N GLN A 294 -12.70 2.20 -6.75
CA GLN A 294 -12.65 1.09 -5.80
C GLN A 294 -11.58 0.08 -6.21
N ILE A 295 -10.96 -0.54 -5.21
CA ILE A 295 -9.92 -1.55 -5.46
C ILE A 295 -10.51 -2.79 -6.13
N LEU A 296 -9.82 -3.33 -7.14
CA LEU A 296 -10.19 -4.53 -7.87
C LEU A 296 -9.12 -5.62 -7.67
N ASP A 297 -7.86 -5.30 -7.96
CA ASP A 297 -6.72 -6.20 -7.77
C ASP A 297 -5.91 -5.81 -6.52
N GLU A 298 -4.85 -6.53 -6.22
CA GLU A 298 -3.97 -6.28 -5.07
C GLU A 298 -3.16 -4.99 -5.27
N VAL A 299 -3.76 -3.86 -4.91
CA VAL A 299 -3.18 -2.50 -5.05
C VAL A 299 -2.80 -1.87 -3.71
N TYR A 300 -3.04 -2.57 -2.63
CA TYR A 300 -2.87 -2.09 -1.26
C TYR A 300 -3.74 -0.85 -0.95
N VAL A 301 -3.33 -0.02 0.01
CA VAL A 301 -4.21 1.03 0.55
C VAL A 301 -3.87 2.44 0.09
N TYR A 302 -2.63 2.69 -0.35
CA TYR A 302 -2.16 4.06 -0.63
C TYR A 302 -2.94 4.73 -1.77
N GLY A 303 -3.11 4.04 -2.92
CA GLY A 303 -3.83 4.61 -4.06
C GLY A 303 -5.30 4.90 -3.79
N SER A 304 -5.97 4.09 -2.96
CA SER A 304 -7.34 4.37 -2.51
C SER A 304 -7.37 5.51 -1.49
N PHE A 305 -6.41 5.56 -0.55
CA PHE A 305 -6.33 6.65 0.43
C PHE A 305 -6.11 8.03 -0.23
N LEU A 306 -5.27 8.11 -1.28
CA LEU A 306 -5.07 9.34 -2.06
C LEU A 306 -6.35 9.89 -2.70
N GLN A 307 -7.38 9.07 -2.87
CA GLN A 307 -8.70 9.50 -3.38
C GLN A 307 -9.59 10.06 -2.27
N SER A 308 -9.26 9.82 -1.00
CA SER A 308 -10.12 10.14 0.13
C SER A 308 -10.12 11.63 0.48
N LYS A 309 -11.27 12.11 0.96
CA LYS A 309 -11.36 13.46 1.55
C LYS A 309 -10.54 13.57 2.83
N MET A 310 -10.30 12.45 3.54
CA MET A 310 -9.47 12.44 4.75
C MET A 310 -8.01 12.74 4.42
N HIS A 311 -7.46 12.12 3.37
CA HIS A 311 -6.13 12.46 2.86
C HIS A 311 -6.03 13.96 2.50
N ALA A 312 -7.00 14.48 1.73
CA ALA A 312 -7.04 15.90 1.34
C ALA A 312 -7.15 16.87 2.54
N LYS A 313 -7.60 16.39 3.71
CA LYS A 313 -7.66 17.14 4.96
C LYS A 313 -6.49 16.89 5.91
N GLY A 314 -5.47 16.16 5.46
CA GLY A 314 -4.24 15.92 6.22
C GLY A 314 -4.37 14.88 7.33
N VAL A 315 -5.37 14.00 7.28
CA VAL A 315 -5.49 12.85 8.19
C VAL A 315 -4.34 11.89 7.92
N ARG A 316 -3.77 11.33 8.98
CA ARG A 316 -2.61 10.44 8.97
C ARG A 316 -3.00 8.99 9.15
N CYS A 317 -2.14 8.08 8.72
CA CYS A 317 -2.28 6.65 9.02
C CYS A 317 -2.34 6.42 10.54
N THR A 318 -1.47 7.12 11.28
CA THR A 318 -1.40 7.00 12.75
C THR A 318 -2.53 7.70 13.50
N ASP A 319 -3.44 8.41 12.84
CA ASP A 319 -4.68 8.86 13.50
C ASP A 319 -5.60 7.68 13.81
N CYS A 320 -5.57 6.64 12.98
CA CYS A 320 -6.39 5.43 13.12
C CYS A 320 -5.61 4.22 13.65
N HIS A 321 -4.34 4.04 13.24
CA HIS A 321 -3.50 2.90 13.57
C HIS A 321 -2.41 3.25 14.59
N ASP A 322 -2.07 2.31 15.46
CA ASP A 322 -0.81 2.36 16.19
C ASP A 322 0.28 1.69 15.32
N PRO A 323 1.36 2.41 14.93
CA PRO A 323 2.32 1.90 13.95
C PRO A 323 3.20 0.78 14.50
N HIS A 324 3.37 0.66 15.82
CA HIS A 324 4.19 -0.38 16.43
C HIS A 324 3.42 -1.68 16.59
N THR A 325 2.19 -1.63 17.12
CA THR A 325 1.34 -2.81 17.27
C THR A 325 0.56 -3.16 16.01
N THR A 326 0.48 -2.26 15.02
CA THR A 326 -0.39 -2.27 13.83
C THR A 326 -1.90 -2.28 14.13
N LYS A 327 -2.29 -2.30 15.40
CA LYS A 327 -3.69 -2.33 15.83
C LYS A 327 -4.38 -0.99 15.61
N LEU A 328 -5.71 -1.03 15.50
CA LEU A 328 -6.53 0.17 15.52
C LEU A 328 -6.51 0.82 16.92
N LYS A 329 -6.47 2.15 16.98
CA LYS A 329 -6.48 2.91 18.24
C LYS A 329 -7.77 2.78 19.02
N HIS A 330 -8.88 2.51 18.33
CA HIS A 330 -10.19 2.28 18.92
C HIS A 330 -10.91 1.14 18.21
N GLU A 331 -11.71 0.39 18.94
CA GLU A 331 -12.52 -0.69 18.40
C GLU A 331 -13.85 -0.19 17.82
N GLY A 332 -14.32 -0.85 16.77
CA GLY A 332 -15.62 -0.62 16.15
C GLY A 332 -15.84 0.84 15.71
N ASN A 333 -17.07 1.29 15.80
CA ASN A 333 -17.48 2.64 15.38
C ASN A 333 -16.78 3.76 16.14
N ARG A 334 -16.25 3.48 17.35
CA ARG A 334 -15.51 4.47 18.13
C ARG A 334 -14.29 5.02 17.38
N LEU A 335 -13.69 4.23 16.50
CA LEU A 335 -12.58 4.71 15.65
C LEU A 335 -13.02 5.93 14.81
N CYS A 336 -14.20 5.86 14.22
CA CYS A 336 -14.74 6.93 13.37
C CYS A 336 -15.35 8.06 14.21
N THR A 337 -16.14 7.70 15.23
CA THR A 337 -16.87 8.69 16.04
C THR A 337 -15.97 9.50 16.96
N SER A 338 -14.72 9.08 17.20
CA SER A 338 -13.72 9.90 17.92
C SER A 338 -13.45 11.25 17.24
N CYS A 339 -13.57 11.31 15.90
CA CYS A 339 -13.44 12.53 15.12
C CYS A 339 -14.78 13.02 14.54
N HIS A 340 -15.62 12.07 14.08
CA HIS A 340 -16.94 12.36 13.52
C HIS A 340 -18.02 12.52 14.61
N GLN A 341 -17.67 13.26 15.67
CA GLN A 341 -18.59 13.58 16.76
C GLN A 341 -19.59 14.66 16.30
N HIS A 342 -20.86 14.32 16.42
CA HIS A 342 -21.93 15.29 16.29
C HIS A 342 -22.77 15.28 17.55
N PRO A 343 -23.03 16.41 18.22
CA PRO A 343 -23.76 16.46 19.50
C PRO A 343 -25.14 15.78 19.44
N ALA A 344 -25.76 15.73 18.28
CA ALA A 344 -27.06 15.10 18.06
C ALA A 344 -26.96 13.60 17.71
N GLY A 345 -25.79 12.96 17.82
CA GLY A 345 -25.64 11.54 17.43
C GLY A 345 -25.94 11.30 15.95
N LYS A 346 -25.45 12.16 15.06
CA LYS A 346 -25.87 12.19 13.64
C LYS A 346 -25.48 10.95 12.84
N TYR A 347 -24.35 10.30 13.16
CA TYR A 347 -23.77 9.30 12.27
C TYR A 347 -23.90 7.87 12.81
N ASP A 348 -23.63 7.62 14.08
CA ASP A 348 -23.77 6.28 14.67
C ASP A 348 -25.17 6.07 15.24
N VAL A 349 -26.16 6.12 14.37
CA VAL A 349 -27.58 6.01 14.72
C VAL A 349 -28.37 5.34 13.60
N PRO A 350 -29.47 4.62 13.90
CA PRO A 350 -30.31 3.97 12.90
C PRO A 350 -30.86 4.90 11.82
N ALA A 351 -31.04 6.18 12.12
CA ALA A 351 -31.48 7.18 11.15
C ALA A 351 -30.41 7.46 10.05
N HIS A 352 -29.13 7.12 10.30
CA HIS A 352 -28.07 7.25 9.32
C HIS A 352 -27.77 5.92 8.61
N HIS A 353 -27.55 4.85 9.36
CA HIS A 353 -27.11 3.57 8.77
C HIS A 353 -28.26 2.62 8.42
N HIS A 354 -29.50 2.87 8.86
CA HIS A 354 -30.73 2.10 8.59
C HIS A 354 -30.69 0.62 9.01
N HIS A 355 -29.84 0.28 9.97
CA HIS A 355 -29.67 -1.06 10.52
C HIS A 355 -29.92 -1.09 12.03
N GLN A 356 -30.10 -2.29 12.59
CA GLN A 356 -30.23 -2.46 14.03
C GLN A 356 -28.89 -2.09 14.71
N PRO A 357 -28.92 -1.33 15.82
CA PRO A 357 -27.71 -1.05 16.59
C PRO A 357 -26.97 -2.34 16.98
N GLY A 358 -25.65 -2.35 16.80
CA GLY A 358 -24.81 -3.51 17.11
C GLY A 358 -24.78 -4.62 16.03
N SER A 359 -25.60 -4.51 14.98
CA SER A 359 -25.50 -5.42 13.83
C SER A 359 -24.28 -5.10 12.95
N PRO A 360 -23.80 -6.04 12.10
CA PRO A 360 -22.74 -5.77 11.14
C PRO A 360 -23.04 -4.54 10.27
N GLY A 361 -24.24 -4.39 9.74
CA GLY A 361 -24.63 -3.25 8.91
C GLY A 361 -24.64 -1.89 9.62
N ALA A 362 -24.59 -1.87 10.96
CA ALA A 362 -24.44 -0.64 11.76
C ALA A 362 -22.96 -0.21 11.91
N GLN A 363 -22.00 -1.02 11.44
CA GLN A 363 -20.60 -0.67 11.52
C GLN A 363 -20.24 0.32 10.41
N CYS A 364 -19.61 1.45 10.77
CA CYS A 364 -19.22 2.50 9.82
C CYS A 364 -18.37 1.95 8.67
N VAL A 365 -17.43 1.07 9.00
CA VAL A 365 -16.48 0.50 8.04
C VAL A 365 -17.15 -0.39 6.99
N GLU A 366 -18.24 -1.07 7.32
CA GLU A 366 -18.93 -1.96 6.37
C GLU A 366 -19.53 -1.19 5.18
N CYS A 367 -19.92 0.07 5.40
CA CYS A 367 -20.46 0.94 4.35
C CYS A 367 -19.39 1.82 3.70
N HIS A 368 -18.48 2.38 4.51
CA HIS A 368 -17.53 3.40 4.05
C HIS A 368 -16.16 2.85 3.65
N MET A 369 -15.83 1.64 4.07
CA MET A 369 -14.58 0.93 3.79
C MET A 369 -14.87 -0.55 3.50
N PRO A 370 -15.61 -0.87 2.43
CA PRO A 370 -15.95 -2.27 2.13
C PRO A 370 -14.68 -3.09 1.95
N ALA A 371 -14.73 -4.35 2.38
CA ALA A 371 -13.62 -5.27 2.23
C ALA A 371 -13.66 -6.00 0.88
N THR A 372 -12.48 -6.22 0.31
CA THR A 372 -12.25 -7.09 -0.84
C THR A 372 -11.27 -8.19 -0.41
N HIS A 373 -11.53 -9.43 -0.79
CA HIS A 373 -10.65 -10.55 -0.46
C HIS A 373 -9.48 -10.63 -1.43
N TYR A 374 -8.27 -10.61 -0.89
CA TYR A 374 -7.04 -10.87 -1.60
C TYR A 374 -6.51 -12.26 -1.23
N MET A 375 -5.70 -12.84 -2.11
CA MET A 375 -5.08 -14.14 -1.86
C MET A 375 -6.09 -15.19 -1.36
N LEU A 376 -7.35 -15.09 -1.80
CA LEU A 376 -8.52 -15.93 -1.48
C LEU A 376 -9.06 -15.80 -0.05
N VAL A 377 -8.24 -15.52 0.94
CA VAL A 377 -8.59 -15.61 2.36
C VAL A 377 -8.36 -14.32 3.17
N ASP A 378 -7.76 -13.28 2.58
CA ASP A 378 -7.36 -12.06 3.28
C ASP A 378 -8.30 -10.88 2.97
N PRO A 379 -9.26 -10.53 3.86
CA PRO A 379 -10.16 -9.41 3.64
C PRO A 379 -9.45 -8.08 3.92
N ARG A 380 -9.27 -7.26 2.90
CA ARG A 380 -8.67 -5.92 3.00
C ARG A 380 -9.67 -4.82 2.70
N ARG A 381 -9.71 -3.80 3.56
CA ARG A 381 -10.65 -2.68 3.43
C ARG A 381 -10.14 -1.62 2.46
N ASP A 382 -11.07 -1.10 1.64
CA ASP A 382 -10.81 0.05 0.78
C ASP A 382 -10.64 1.34 1.60
N HIS A 383 -9.49 2.00 1.50
CA HIS A 383 -9.14 3.22 2.23
C HIS A 383 -9.56 4.52 1.51
N SER A 384 -10.37 4.45 0.47
CA SER A 384 -10.95 5.66 -0.13
C SER A 384 -12.03 6.32 0.76
N ILE A 385 -12.50 5.61 1.78
CA ILE A 385 -13.42 6.10 2.82
C ILE A 385 -14.59 6.87 2.19
N ARG A 386 -15.27 6.18 1.29
CA ARG A 386 -16.29 6.74 0.40
C ARG A 386 -17.72 6.60 0.94
N ASN A 387 -18.61 7.39 0.40
CA ASN A 387 -20.04 7.10 0.55
C ASN A 387 -20.43 6.00 -0.43
N PRO A 388 -21.27 5.03 -0.02
CA PRO A 388 -21.83 4.04 -0.94
C PRO A 388 -22.56 4.69 -2.11
N ARG A 389 -22.37 4.17 -3.32
CA ARG A 389 -22.91 4.72 -4.57
C ARG A 389 -23.61 3.63 -5.39
N PRO A 390 -24.78 3.13 -4.93
CA PRO A 390 -25.56 2.13 -5.67
C PRO A 390 -26.04 2.64 -7.04
N ASP A 391 -26.15 3.96 -7.24
CA ASP A 391 -26.38 4.58 -8.54
C ASP A 391 -25.26 4.22 -9.55
N LEU A 392 -24.00 4.34 -9.18
CA LEU A 392 -22.87 3.94 -10.04
C LEU A 392 -22.87 2.43 -10.30
N SER A 393 -23.34 1.62 -9.35
CA SER A 393 -23.46 0.17 -9.56
C SER A 393 -24.49 -0.17 -10.62
N VAL A 394 -25.62 0.52 -10.62
CA VAL A 394 -26.67 0.35 -11.65
C VAL A 394 -26.20 0.88 -13.01
N GLU A 395 -25.53 2.04 -13.05
CA GLU A 395 -25.14 2.70 -14.29
C GLU A 395 -23.87 2.12 -14.93
N LEU A 396 -22.89 1.73 -14.11
CA LEU A 396 -21.54 1.39 -14.58
C LEU A 396 -21.12 -0.05 -14.21
N GLY A 397 -21.87 -0.73 -13.34
CA GLY A 397 -21.52 -2.07 -12.86
C GLY A 397 -20.42 -2.08 -11.79
N THR A 398 -20.12 -0.95 -11.14
CA THR A 398 -19.13 -0.90 -10.06
C THR A 398 -19.70 -1.53 -8.79
N PRO A 399 -18.88 -2.17 -7.92
CA PRO A 399 -19.38 -2.75 -6.68
C PRO A 399 -19.85 -1.66 -5.70
N ASN A 400 -20.72 -2.04 -4.78
CA ASN A 400 -21.06 -1.21 -3.62
C ASN A 400 -21.20 -2.06 -2.34
N ALA A 401 -21.00 -1.41 -1.22
CA ALA A 401 -21.04 -2.06 0.09
C ALA A 401 -22.39 -2.72 0.42
N CYS A 402 -23.50 -2.15 -0.07
CA CYS A 402 -24.83 -2.68 0.21
C CYS A 402 -25.02 -4.05 -0.44
N THR A 403 -24.72 -4.15 -1.72
CA THR A 403 -24.88 -5.38 -2.50
C THR A 403 -23.99 -6.50 -1.96
N GLY A 404 -22.78 -6.18 -1.50
CA GLY A 404 -21.88 -7.14 -0.89
C GLY A 404 -22.55 -7.93 0.26
N CYS A 405 -23.17 -7.23 1.20
CA CYS A 405 -23.85 -7.87 2.31
C CYS A 405 -25.26 -8.40 1.95
N HIS A 406 -26.07 -7.62 1.23
CA HIS A 406 -27.46 -7.98 0.97
C HIS A 406 -27.61 -9.12 -0.02
N LEU A 407 -26.68 -9.29 -0.97
CA LEU A 407 -26.65 -10.45 -1.84
C LEU A 407 -26.37 -11.74 -1.05
N GLU A 408 -25.39 -11.72 -0.16
CA GLU A 408 -25.03 -12.86 0.68
C GLU A 408 -26.17 -13.24 1.64
N MET A 409 -26.77 -12.26 2.32
CA MET A 409 -27.90 -12.48 3.22
C MET A 409 -29.13 -13.08 2.53
N GLU A 410 -29.44 -12.64 1.32
CA GLU A 410 -30.56 -13.18 0.54
C GLU A 410 -30.32 -14.62 0.10
N MET A 411 -29.07 -14.98 -0.22
CA MET A 411 -28.70 -16.36 -0.52
C MET A 411 -28.82 -17.27 0.71
N GLU A 412 -28.37 -16.82 1.88
CA GLU A 412 -28.55 -17.57 3.13
C GLU A 412 -30.01 -17.79 3.50
N ILE A 413 -30.89 -16.83 3.23
CA ILE A 413 -32.34 -16.95 3.51
C ILE A 413 -33.02 -17.90 2.52
N ARG A 414 -32.59 -17.90 1.25
CA ARG A 414 -33.16 -18.77 0.21
C ARG A 414 -32.75 -20.22 0.38
N ASP A 415 -31.51 -20.48 0.81
CA ASP A 415 -30.90 -21.81 0.78
C ASP A 415 -30.98 -22.58 2.10
N ARG A 416 -32.07 -22.50 2.84
CA ARG A 416 -32.33 -23.46 3.93
C ARG A 416 -32.47 -24.91 3.46
N GLY A 417 -32.12 -25.21 2.23
CA GLY A 417 -32.27 -26.54 1.66
C GLY A 417 -31.31 -26.99 0.56
N ASP A 418 -30.53 -26.12 -0.07
CA ASP A 418 -29.61 -26.54 -1.14
C ASP A 418 -28.37 -25.66 -1.24
N SER A 419 -27.25 -26.24 -1.70
CA SER A 419 -25.89 -25.72 -1.73
C SER A 419 -25.77 -24.25 -2.16
N GLN A 420 -25.09 -23.43 -1.33
CA GLN A 420 -24.70 -22.06 -1.67
C GLN A 420 -24.03 -22.00 -3.04
N LYS A 421 -24.65 -21.31 -3.98
CA LYS A 421 -24.10 -21.17 -5.32
C LYS A 421 -22.97 -20.16 -5.35
N TRP A 422 -23.06 -19.10 -4.53
CA TRP A 422 -22.03 -18.07 -4.34
C TRP A 422 -21.91 -17.70 -2.87
N PRO A 423 -20.93 -18.24 -2.15
CA PRO A 423 -20.77 -18.00 -0.70
C PRO A 423 -20.40 -16.55 -0.37
N HIS A 424 -19.82 -15.81 -1.35
CA HIS A 424 -19.45 -14.40 -1.19
C HIS A 424 -19.81 -13.58 -2.42
N TYR A 425 -20.02 -12.27 -2.23
CA TYR A 425 -20.26 -11.34 -3.32
C TYR A 425 -19.15 -11.38 -4.40
N ALA A 426 -17.90 -11.53 -3.98
CA ALA A 426 -16.76 -11.67 -4.90
C ALA A 426 -16.93 -12.89 -5.84
N ASP A 427 -17.47 -14.00 -5.35
CA ASP A 427 -17.72 -15.20 -6.16
C ASP A 427 -18.85 -14.97 -7.16
N ALA A 428 -19.92 -14.29 -6.74
CA ALA A 428 -21.01 -13.89 -7.62
C ALA A 428 -20.52 -12.93 -8.71
N LEU A 429 -19.69 -11.95 -8.36
CA LEU A 429 -19.10 -11.01 -9.31
C LEU A 429 -18.15 -11.73 -10.29
N ALA A 430 -17.32 -12.63 -9.81
CA ALA A 430 -16.45 -13.45 -10.65
C ALA A 430 -17.25 -14.38 -11.57
N ALA A 431 -18.35 -14.96 -11.09
CA ALA A 431 -19.24 -15.78 -11.93
C ALA A 431 -19.91 -14.94 -13.02
N ALA A 432 -20.43 -13.77 -12.68
CA ALA A 432 -20.99 -12.81 -13.64
C ALA A 432 -19.96 -12.38 -14.69
N THR A 433 -18.74 -12.07 -14.28
CA THR A 433 -17.64 -11.71 -15.20
C THR A 433 -17.30 -12.83 -16.18
N ARG A 434 -17.49 -14.10 -15.79
CA ARG A 434 -17.35 -15.27 -16.67
C ARG A 434 -18.61 -15.58 -17.48
N GLY A 435 -19.64 -14.73 -17.43
CA GLY A 435 -20.88 -14.86 -18.21
C GLY A 435 -21.97 -15.70 -17.56
N ASP A 436 -21.95 -15.92 -16.24
CA ASP A 436 -23.08 -16.54 -15.53
C ASP A 436 -24.25 -15.53 -15.46
N ALA A 437 -25.21 -15.71 -16.34
CA ALA A 437 -26.38 -14.83 -16.45
C ALA A 437 -27.24 -14.81 -15.16
N THR A 438 -27.21 -15.85 -14.35
CA THR A 438 -27.94 -15.91 -13.08
C THR A 438 -27.28 -14.99 -12.06
N ALA A 439 -25.94 -15.02 -11.98
CA ALA A 439 -25.17 -14.13 -11.13
C ALA A 439 -25.35 -12.65 -11.52
N GLU A 440 -25.28 -12.36 -12.83
CA GLU A 440 -25.53 -11.00 -13.36
C GLU A 440 -26.91 -10.47 -12.98
N GLN A 441 -27.96 -11.28 -13.19
CA GLN A 441 -29.33 -10.90 -12.88
C GLN A 441 -29.54 -10.65 -11.39
N GLU A 442 -28.95 -11.47 -10.55
CA GLU A 442 -29.10 -11.34 -9.10
C GLU A 442 -28.37 -10.11 -8.56
N ILE A 443 -27.15 -9.85 -9.01
CA ILE A 443 -26.40 -8.62 -8.69
C ILE A 443 -27.18 -7.40 -9.15
N ALA A 444 -27.71 -7.40 -10.38
CA ALA A 444 -28.49 -6.29 -10.93
C ALA A 444 -29.77 -6.05 -10.10
N ARG A 445 -30.47 -7.11 -9.73
CA ARG A 445 -31.69 -7.05 -8.91
C ARG A 445 -31.41 -6.38 -7.56
N VAL A 446 -30.35 -6.82 -6.86
CA VAL A 446 -29.98 -6.26 -5.54
C VAL A 446 -29.51 -4.81 -5.69
N ASN A 447 -28.72 -4.48 -6.71
CA ASN A 447 -28.30 -3.10 -7.00
C ASN A 447 -29.49 -2.16 -7.17
N HIS A 448 -30.51 -2.55 -7.94
CA HIS A 448 -31.73 -1.75 -8.11
C HIS A 448 -32.52 -1.59 -6.81
N GLN A 449 -32.62 -2.65 -5.99
CA GLN A 449 -33.28 -2.57 -4.69
C GLN A 449 -32.54 -1.60 -3.74
N MET A 450 -31.20 -1.65 -3.72
CA MET A 450 -30.40 -0.77 -2.87
C MET A 450 -30.46 0.68 -3.36
N LEU A 451 -30.49 0.91 -4.67
CA LEU A 451 -30.68 2.25 -5.24
C LEU A 451 -32.02 2.83 -4.78
N ALA A 452 -33.13 2.10 -4.96
CA ALA A 452 -34.45 2.55 -4.54
C ALA A 452 -34.55 2.80 -3.01
N ALA A 453 -33.90 1.96 -2.19
CA ALA A 453 -33.83 2.15 -0.75
C ALA A 453 -33.06 3.42 -0.38
N THR A 454 -31.87 3.64 -0.96
CA THR A 454 -31.05 4.84 -0.68
C THR A 454 -31.70 6.12 -1.17
N GLU A 455 -32.39 6.12 -2.29
CA GLU A 455 -33.17 7.25 -2.77
C GLU A 455 -34.28 7.61 -1.77
N LYS A 456 -35.00 6.63 -1.26
CA LYS A 456 -36.04 6.83 -0.24
C LYS A 456 -35.46 7.35 1.08
N TRP A 457 -34.36 6.80 1.55
CA TRP A 457 -33.75 7.15 2.84
C TRP A 457 -33.15 8.55 2.85
N TYR A 458 -32.58 8.98 1.73
CA TYR A 458 -31.86 10.25 1.61
C TYR A 458 -32.60 11.29 0.76
N ALA A 459 -33.87 11.06 0.42
CA ALA A 459 -34.71 11.98 -0.36
C ALA A 459 -34.79 13.39 0.24
N ASN A 460 -34.79 13.50 1.58
CA ASN A 460 -34.88 14.75 2.33
C ASN A 460 -33.52 15.31 2.82
N THR A 461 -32.43 14.58 2.62
CA THR A 461 -31.12 15.18 2.83
C THR A 461 -30.88 16.14 1.68
N GLU A 462 -30.61 17.42 1.99
CA GLU A 462 -30.15 18.41 1.02
C GLU A 462 -28.86 17.90 0.36
N ARG A 463 -28.97 16.90 -0.52
CA ARG A 463 -28.10 16.86 -1.70
C ARG A 463 -28.44 18.14 -2.42
N LYS A 464 -27.71 19.22 -2.08
CA LYS A 464 -27.69 20.37 -2.96
C LYS A 464 -27.33 19.80 -4.31
N THR A 465 -28.34 19.62 -5.14
CA THR A 465 -28.22 19.50 -6.58
C THR A 465 -27.74 20.84 -7.10
N SER A 466 -26.58 21.30 -6.59
CA SER A 466 -25.74 22.15 -7.38
C SER A 466 -25.40 21.30 -8.60
N GLU A 467 -25.36 21.85 -9.78
CA GLU A 467 -24.87 21.29 -11.02
C GLU A 467 -23.48 20.65 -10.79
N LYS A 468 -23.45 19.52 -10.06
CA LYS A 468 -22.21 18.83 -9.75
C LYS A 468 -21.84 18.08 -11.00
N LEU A 469 -20.66 18.37 -11.50
CA LEU A 469 -19.98 17.53 -12.48
C LEU A 469 -20.24 16.05 -12.15
N PRO A 470 -20.53 15.21 -13.14
CA PRO A 470 -20.70 13.78 -12.94
C PRO A 470 -19.48 13.23 -12.17
N HIS A 471 -19.70 12.17 -11.40
CA HIS A 471 -18.59 11.50 -10.72
C HIS A 471 -17.54 11.07 -11.75
N TYR A 472 -16.25 11.18 -11.44
CA TYR A 472 -15.16 10.82 -12.36
C TYR A 472 -15.25 9.39 -12.92
N ALA A 473 -16.00 8.51 -12.25
CA ALA A 473 -16.31 7.16 -12.73
C ALA A 473 -16.88 7.15 -14.16
N HIS A 474 -17.76 8.11 -14.48
CA HIS A 474 -18.34 8.22 -15.81
C HIS A 474 -17.29 8.53 -16.87
N ALA A 475 -16.30 9.36 -16.53
CA ALA A 475 -15.20 9.70 -17.43
C ALA A 475 -14.29 8.49 -17.66
N LEU A 476 -13.89 7.79 -16.57
CA LEU A 476 -13.02 6.62 -16.69
C LEU A 476 -13.72 5.44 -17.38
N ASP A 477 -15.02 5.20 -17.09
CA ASP A 477 -15.81 4.16 -17.79
C ASP A 477 -15.96 4.49 -19.28
N ALA A 478 -16.26 5.76 -19.59
CA ALA A 478 -16.40 6.20 -20.99
C ALA A 478 -15.08 6.03 -21.76
N ALA A 479 -13.94 6.35 -21.14
CA ALA A 479 -12.61 6.19 -21.72
C ALA A 479 -12.26 4.73 -21.95
N ARG A 480 -12.46 3.87 -20.94
CA ARG A 480 -12.20 2.42 -21.02
C ARG A 480 -13.03 1.73 -22.09
N LYS A 481 -14.27 2.18 -22.28
CA LYS A 481 -15.21 1.64 -23.26
C LYS A 481 -15.18 2.36 -24.63
N GLY A 482 -14.28 3.33 -24.84
CA GLY A 482 -14.15 4.08 -26.08
C GLY A 482 -15.40 4.87 -26.48
N LYS A 483 -16.18 5.37 -25.49
CA LYS A 483 -17.42 6.12 -25.74
C LYS A 483 -17.13 7.51 -26.33
N PRO A 484 -17.96 8.04 -27.24
CA PRO A 484 -17.71 9.33 -27.89
C PRO A 484 -17.55 10.52 -26.94
N GLN A 485 -18.23 10.51 -25.79
CA GLN A 485 -18.17 11.59 -24.78
C GLN A 485 -16.95 11.51 -23.86
N ALA A 486 -16.05 10.54 -24.04
CA ALA A 486 -14.92 10.32 -23.15
C ALA A 486 -14.03 11.55 -23.00
N GLU A 487 -13.69 12.22 -24.11
CA GLU A 487 -12.83 13.43 -24.09
C GLU A 487 -13.43 14.56 -23.26
N GLU A 488 -14.72 14.86 -23.45
CA GLU A 488 -15.42 15.91 -22.71
C GLU A 488 -15.44 15.61 -21.21
N LEU A 489 -15.79 14.38 -20.83
CA LEU A 489 -15.85 13.96 -19.44
C LEU A 489 -14.47 13.95 -18.77
N LEU A 490 -13.43 13.46 -19.46
CA LEU A 490 -12.05 13.48 -18.95
C LEU A 490 -11.55 14.91 -18.78
N THR A 491 -11.84 15.80 -19.73
CA THR A 491 -11.50 17.22 -19.65
C THR A 491 -12.14 17.88 -18.43
N ALA A 492 -13.40 17.57 -18.15
CA ALA A 492 -14.08 18.06 -16.96
C ALA A 492 -13.42 17.57 -15.67
N VAL A 493 -12.95 16.30 -15.62
CA VAL A 493 -12.22 15.73 -14.48
C VAL A 493 -10.89 16.44 -14.26
N VAL A 494 -10.10 16.68 -15.31
CA VAL A 494 -8.79 17.35 -15.22
C VAL A 494 -8.93 18.79 -14.75
N ASN A 495 -9.93 19.53 -15.26
CA ASN A 495 -10.15 20.93 -14.92
C ASN A 495 -10.81 21.15 -13.56
N ASN A 496 -11.37 20.12 -12.93
CA ASN A 496 -11.98 20.22 -11.62
C ASN A 496 -10.90 20.24 -10.53
N LYS A 497 -10.81 21.34 -9.80
CA LYS A 497 -9.83 21.54 -8.70
C LYS A 497 -10.03 20.59 -7.51
N GLU A 498 -11.27 20.07 -7.33
CA GLU A 498 -11.58 19.12 -6.25
C GLU A 498 -11.20 17.67 -6.63
N THR A 499 -10.79 17.42 -7.85
CA THR A 499 -10.37 16.08 -8.30
C THR A 499 -9.07 15.67 -7.63
N PRO A 500 -9.03 14.52 -6.95
CA PRO A 500 -7.79 14.01 -6.38
C PRO A 500 -6.68 13.86 -7.45
N PRO A 501 -5.41 14.18 -7.13
CA PRO A 501 -4.33 14.15 -8.11
C PRO A 501 -4.15 12.82 -8.83
N ILE A 502 -4.32 11.69 -8.14
CA ILE A 502 -4.23 10.35 -8.74
C ILE A 502 -5.34 10.12 -9.78
N VAL A 503 -6.55 10.64 -9.55
CA VAL A 503 -7.67 10.58 -10.51
C VAL A 503 -7.38 11.47 -11.70
N LYS A 504 -6.88 12.69 -11.46
CA LYS A 504 -6.48 13.63 -12.52
C LYS A 504 -5.39 13.03 -13.41
N ALA A 505 -4.36 12.46 -12.82
CA ALA A 505 -3.27 11.77 -13.53
C ALA A 505 -3.82 10.60 -14.38
N THR A 506 -4.76 9.81 -13.84
CA THR A 506 -5.43 8.74 -14.60
C THR A 506 -6.23 9.28 -15.77
N ALA A 507 -6.95 10.38 -15.59
CA ALA A 507 -7.71 11.01 -16.67
C ALA A 507 -6.78 11.50 -17.79
N ILE A 508 -5.62 12.06 -17.46
CA ILE A 508 -4.59 12.48 -18.41
C ILE A 508 -4.03 11.28 -19.18
N GLU A 509 -3.77 10.16 -18.50
CA GLU A 509 -3.32 8.93 -19.15
C GLU A 509 -4.34 8.44 -20.21
N HIS A 510 -5.64 8.53 -19.91
CA HIS A 510 -6.69 8.21 -20.90
C HIS A 510 -6.78 9.23 -22.03
N LEU A 511 -6.62 10.54 -21.75
CA LEU A 511 -6.60 11.58 -22.77
C LEU A 511 -5.47 11.38 -23.79
N ALA A 512 -4.34 10.83 -23.38
CA ALA A 512 -3.23 10.51 -24.26
C ALA A 512 -3.60 9.55 -25.41
N ASN A 513 -4.58 8.68 -25.18
CA ASN A 513 -5.10 7.75 -26.19
C ASN A 513 -6.11 8.41 -27.15
N ILE A 514 -6.50 9.68 -26.90
CA ILE A 514 -7.45 10.43 -27.71
C ILE A 514 -6.65 11.40 -28.59
N ASN A 515 -6.57 11.11 -29.89
CA ASN A 515 -5.81 11.91 -30.83
C ASN A 515 -6.59 13.17 -31.26
N SER A 516 -6.67 14.17 -30.36
CA SER A 516 -7.29 15.47 -30.65
C SER A 516 -6.37 16.62 -30.24
N LEU A 517 -6.58 17.80 -30.84
CA LEU A 517 -5.82 19.01 -30.49
C LEU A 517 -6.18 19.50 -29.07
N SER A 518 -7.42 19.36 -28.65
CA SER A 518 -7.89 19.75 -27.31
C SER A 518 -7.29 18.85 -26.23
N SER A 519 -7.29 17.53 -26.44
CA SER A 519 -6.66 16.58 -25.55
C SER A 519 -5.16 16.88 -25.38
N ARG A 520 -4.45 17.09 -26.50
CA ARG A 520 -3.03 17.44 -26.46
C ARG A 520 -2.75 18.76 -25.73
N ALA A 521 -3.54 19.80 -25.98
CA ALA A 521 -3.39 21.08 -25.30
C ALA A 521 -3.55 20.94 -23.78
N LEU A 522 -4.52 20.16 -23.34
CA LEU A 522 -4.76 19.89 -21.91
C LEU A 522 -3.62 19.09 -21.27
N VAL A 523 -3.05 18.10 -21.97
CA VAL A 523 -1.88 17.34 -21.50
C VAL A 523 -0.66 18.27 -21.35
N VAL A 524 -0.45 19.20 -22.28
CA VAL A 524 0.62 20.21 -22.20
C VAL A 524 0.41 21.15 -21.00
N GLU A 525 -0.82 21.63 -20.80
CA GLU A 525 -1.15 22.47 -19.64
C GLU A 525 -0.88 21.73 -18.31
N ALA A 526 -1.24 20.47 -18.24
CA ALA A 526 -1.07 19.64 -17.04
C ALA A 526 0.41 19.33 -16.69
N MET A 527 1.35 19.58 -17.59
CA MET A 527 2.78 19.55 -17.25
C MET A 527 3.18 20.67 -16.27
N GLY A 528 2.36 21.72 -16.12
CA GLY A 528 2.51 22.77 -15.13
C GLY A 528 1.71 22.56 -13.85
N ASP A 529 1.04 21.41 -13.66
CA ASP A 529 0.23 21.13 -12.46
C ASP A 529 1.06 21.20 -11.18
N GLU A 530 0.48 21.68 -10.10
CA GLU A 530 1.12 21.76 -8.79
C GLU A 530 1.53 20.38 -8.24
N ASN A 531 0.80 19.33 -8.62
CA ASN A 531 1.07 17.96 -8.18
C ASN A 531 2.07 17.25 -9.10
N PRO A 532 3.23 16.77 -8.58
CA PRO A 532 4.26 16.14 -9.39
C PRO A 532 3.83 14.83 -10.07
N LEU A 533 2.88 14.08 -9.51
CA LEU A 533 2.35 12.88 -10.17
C LEU A 533 1.64 13.26 -11.48
N VAL A 534 0.85 14.34 -11.45
CA VAL A 534 0.15 14.87 -12.64
C VAL A 534 1.18 15.33 -13.67
N ARG A 535 2.20 16.11 -13.29
CA ARG A 535 3.25 16.57 -14.21
C ARG A 535 3.97 15.42 -14.90
N GLY A 536 4.45 14.44 -14.12
CA GLY A 536 5.22 13.30 -14.66
C GLY A 536 4.40 12.42 -15.61
N VAL A 537 3.14 12.17 -15.28
CA VAL A 537 2.23 11.43 -16.16
C VAL A 537 1.96 12.21 -17.45
N SER A 538 1.79 13.53 -17.37
CA SER A 538 1.55 14.38 -18.55
C SER A 538 2.74 14.36 -19.53
N ILE A 539 3.98 14.41 -19.02
CA ILE A 539 5.20 14.34 -19.85
C ILE A 539 5.21 13.04 -20.66
N ARG A 540 5.06 11.88 -20.00
CA ARG A 540 5.10 10.58 -20.69
C ARG A 540 4.01 10.44 -21.74
N ASN A 541 2.85 11.00 -21.45
CA ASN A 541 1.71 10.93 -22.37
C ASN A 541 1.85 11.89 -23.55
N LEU A 542 2.44 13.06 -23.35
CA LEU A 542 2.77 13.96 -24.45
C LEU A 542 3.75 13.31 -25.44
N ALA A 543 4.74 12.56 -24.95
CA ALA A 543 5.68 11.83 -25.78
C ALA A 543 4.99 10.84 -26.74
N GLN A 544 3.92 10.20 -26.29
CA GLN A 544 3.13 9.27 -27.12
C GLN A 544 2.29 10.00 -28.21
N GLN A 545 1.89 11.23 -27.95
CA GLN A 545 1.05 12.03 -28.87
C GLN A 545 1.85 12.92 -29.82
N SER A 546 3.15 13.10 -29.60
CA SER A 546 3.94 14.08 -30.34
C SER A 546 4.61 13.47 -31.57
N PRO A 547 4.23 13.85 -32.79
CA PRO A 547 4.89 13.38 -34.01
C PRO A 547 6.23 14.08 -34.25
N ASN A 548 6.52 15.20 -33.58
CA ASN A 548 7.73 16.02 -33.78
C ASN A 548 8.58 16.03 -32.49
N ALA A 549 9.78 15.51 -32.60
CA ALA A 549 10.72 15.44 -31.46
C ALA A 549 11.17 16.84 -30.99
N GLU A 550 11.29 17.83 -31.88
CA GLU A 550 11.76 19.17 -31.53
C GLU A 550 10.73 19.92 -30.66
N ASP A 551 9.44 19.82 -31.00
CA ASP A 551 8.35 20.38 -30.22
C ASP A 551 8.27 19.72 -28.84
N LEU A 552 8.45 18.38 -28.79
CA LEU A 552 8.45 17.62 -27.55
C LEU A 552 9.62 18.07 -26.66
N ILE A 553 10.84 18.10 -27.17
CA ILE A 553 12.05 18.50 -26.42
C ILE A 553 11.85 19.94 -25.88
N THR A 554 11.36 20.85 -26.70
CA THR A 554 11.11 22.24 -26.27
C THR A 554 10.12 22.31 -25.11
N ALA A 555 9.08 21.50 -25.14
CA ALA A 555 8.05 21.49 -24.10
C ALA A 555 8.54 20.84 -22.78
N VAL A 556 9.35 19.78 -22.84
CA VAL A 556 9.75 19.01 -21.65
C VAL A 556 11.09 19.44 -21.05
N ALA A 557 11.97 20.13 -21.81
CA ALA A 557 13.30 20.53 -21.34
C ALA A 557 13.30 21.31 -20.00
N PRO A 558 12.37 22.23 -19.74
CA PRO A 558 12.31 22.92 -18.44
C PRO A 558 12.08 21.98 -17.25
N LEU A 559 11.47 20.80 -17.48
CA LEU A 559 11.14 19.83 -16.44
C LEU A 559 12.29 18.87 -16.10
N LEU A 560 13.42 18.97 -16.79
CA LEU A 560 14.67 18.31 -16.39
C LEU A 560 15.23 18.86 -15.08
N ASP A 561 14.84 20.08 -14.69
CA ASP A 561 15.20 20.74 -13.43
C ASP A 561 14.08 20.69 -12.38
N ASP A 562 13.02 19.90 -12.60
CA ASP A 562 11.91 19.76 -11.63
C ASP A 562 12.45 19.28 -10.26
N PRO A 563 11.95 19.81 -9.13
CA PRO A 563 12.40 19.38 -7.81
C PRO A 563 12.18 17.88 -7.55
N VAL A 564 11.17 17.25 -8.20
CA VAL A 564 10.83 15.84 -8.00
C VAL A 564 11.48 14.95 -9.05
N ARG A 565 12.20 13.92 -8.60
CA ARG A 565 12.99 13.03 -9.50
C ARG A 565 12.12 12.28 -10.51
N MET A 566 10.94 11.81 -10.12
CA MET A 566 10.03 11.14 -11.06
C MET A 566 9.71 12.03 -12.26
N VAL A 567 9.50 13.33 -12.04
CA VAL A 567 9.24 14.30 -13.13
C VAL A 567 10.47 14.46 -14.02
N ARG A 568 11.65 14.68 -13.41
CA ARG A 568 12.93 14.75 -14.16
C ARG A 568 13.20 13.50 -14.98
N THR A 569 12.96 12.32 -14.39
CA THR A 569 13.15 11.03 -15.08
C THR A 569 12.17 10.89 -16.24
N SER A 570 10.91 11.29 -16.06
CA SER A 570 9.92 11.29 -17.15
C SER A 570 10.29 12.26 -18.27
N ALA A 571 10.92 13.40 -17.95
CA ALA A 571 11.39 14.37 -18.95
C ALA A 571 12.64 13.90 -19.70
N ALA A 572 13.47 13.04 -19.10
CA ALA A 572 14.70 12.51 -19.69
C ALA A 572 14.50 11.27 -20.57
N GLN A 573 13.40 10.56 -20.44
CA GLN A 573 13.01 9.40 -21.25
C GLN A 573 12.39 9.78 -22.59
#